data_7c228343a4ee8dc6cb087ea472df166a
#
_entry.id   7c228343a4ee8dc6cb087ea472df166a
#
_cell.length_a   1.000
_cell.length_b   1.000
_cell.length_c   1.000
_cell.angle_alpha   90.00
_cell.angle_beta   90.00
_cell.angle_gamma   90.00
#
_symmetry.space_group_name_H-M   'P 1'
#
loop_
_entity.id
_entity.type
_entity.pdbx_description
1 polymer ?
#
loop_
_entity_poly.entity_id
_entity_poly.type
_entity_poly.pdbx_seq_one_letter_code
_entity_poly.pdbx_strand_id
1 'polypeptide(L)'
;MTTAARKTLGVSTAASAKPRGGFVLTGARYEKLKERARDQRRNPTPAQAALWVQLSGSKLGGVKFTRQFVLGSALVDFACPSRWIAVLISPEGANAEVDALQDKKLTDVGVRVLRFAEADVLEDISSVLKAISDEVNRPFDKRTARRNAGQLFAQAEDDIR
;
A
#
# COMPACT_ATOMS: atom_id res chain seq x y z
N MET A 1 -36.76 -35.14 -29.29
CA MET A 1 -36.18 -35.50 -27.99
C MET A 1 -35.17 -34.43 -27.61
N THR A 2 -35.63 -33.48 -26.93
CA THR A 2 -34.78 -32.43 -26.41
C THR A 2 -34.18 -32.93 -25.11
N THR A 3 -32.92 -33.26 -25.15
CA THR A 3 -32.13 -33.26 -23.95
C THR A 3 -32.11 -31.84 -23.43
N ALA A 4 -32.87 -31.61 -22.40
CA ALA A 4 -32.75 -30.35 -21.68
C ALA A 4 -31.28 -30.25 -21.26
N ALA A 5 -30.61 -29.28 -21.83
CA ALA A 5 -29.31 -28.85 -21.32
C ALA A 5 -29.55 -28.58 -19.83
N ARG A 6 -29.11 -29.46 -19.00
CA ARG A 6 -29.00 -29.18 -17.59
C ARG A 6 -28.03 -28.00 -17.51
N LYS A 7 -28.60 -26.83 -17.42
CA LYS A 7 -27.84 -25.75 -16.82
C LYS A 7 -27.47 -26.27 -15.45
N THR A 8 -26.32 -26.79 -15.36
CA THR A 8 -25.66 -26.85 -14.09
C THR A 8 -25.57 -25.39 -13.68
N LEU A 9 -26.53 -25.00 -12.90
CA LEU A 9 -26.36 -23.87 -12.05
C LEU A 9 -25.07 -24.21 -11.33
N GLY A 10 -23.99 -23.63 -11.81
CA GLY A 10 -22.79 -23.59 -11.05
C GLY A 10 -23.24 -23.08 -9.70
N VAL A 11 -23.33 -23.98 -8.77
CA VAL A 11 -23.46 -23.57 -7.40
C VAL A 11 -22.29 -22.65 -7.22
N SER A 12 -22.54 -21.38 -7.21
CA SER A 12 -21.63 -20.42 -6.65
C SER A 12 -21.51 -20.82 -5.19
N THR A 13 -20.78 -21.87 -5.00
CA THR A 13 -20.31 -22.24 -3.71
C THR A 13 -19.35 -21.18 -3.31
N ALA A 14 -19.57 -20.70 -2.22
CA ALA A 14 -18.92 -19.64 -1.53
C ALA A 14 -19.59 -18.31 -1.89
N ALA A 15 -20.52 -18.04 -1.12
CA ALA A 15 -20.46 -16.77 -0.48
C ALA A 15 -19.02 -16.61 0.03
N SER A 16 -18.09 -16.33 -0.88
CA SER A 16 -16.83 -15.75 -0.48
C SER A 16 -17.24 -14.52 0.31
N ALA A 17 -16.98 -14.54 1.57
CA ALA A 17 -17.23 -13.39 2.41
C ALA A 17 -16.68 -12.21 1.65
N LYS A 18 -17.57 -11.32 1.17
CA LYS A 18 -17.15 -10.13 0.46
C LYS A 18 -16.12 -9.48 1.36
N PRO A 19 -14.91 -9.25 0.88
CA PRO A 19 -13.92 -8.58 1.71
C PRO A 19 -14.54 -7.28 2.18
N ARG A 20 -14.68 -7.16 3.47
CA ARG A 20 -15.29 -5.98 4.06
C ARG A 20 -14.48 -4.76 3.61
N GLY A 21 -15.14 -3.84 2.92
CA GLY A 21 -14.57 -2.56 2.56
C GLY A 21 -13.85 -2.47 1.22
N GLY A 22 -13.95 -3.44 0.32
CA GLY A 22 -13.34 -3.33 -1.02
C GLY A 22 -11.83 -3.07 -1.04
N PHE A 23 -11.15 -3.35 0.08
CA PHE A 23 -9.74 -3.06 0.25
C PHE A 23 -8.85 -4.15 -0.36
N VAL A 24 -9.31 -5.39 -0.33
CA VAL A 24 -8.58 -6.50 -0.96
C VAL A 24 -9.06 -6.64 -2.40
N LEU A 25 -8.15 -6.48 -3.35
CA LEU A 25 -8.42 -6.66 -4.76
C LEU A 25 -7.91 -8.03 -5.21
N THR A 26 -8.65 -8.63 -6.12
CA THR A 26 -8.26 -9.87 -6.78
C THR A 26 -8.41 -9.70 -8.30
N GLY A 27 -7.73 -10.58 -9.05
CA GLY A 27 -7.86 -10.64 -10.51
C GLY A 27 -7.29 -9.43 -11.24
N ALA A 28 -8.01 -8.99 -12.29
CA ALA A 28 -7.51 -8.00 -13.24
C ALA A 28 -7.14 -6.63 -12.61
N ARG A 29 -7.85 -6.22 -11.56
CA ARG A 29 -7.55 -4.96 -10.87
C ARG A 29 -6.22 -5.03 -10.12
N TYR A 30 -5.95 -6.15 -9.48
CA TYR A 30 -4.69 -6.38 -8.78
C TYR A 30 -3.53 -6.40 -9.76
N GLU A 31 -3.68 -7.08 -10.89
CA GLU A 31 -2.66 -7.11 -11.95
C GLU A 31 -2.35 -5.71 -12.50
N LYS A 32 -3.38 -4.88 -12.72
CA LYS A 32 -3.20 -3.49 -13.14
C LYS A 32 -2.41 -2.66 -12.12
N LEU A 33 -2.68 -2.84 -10.83
CA LEU A 33 -1.92 -2.15 -9.79
C LEU A 33 -0.47 -2.61 -9.74
N LYS A 34 -0.22 -3.89 -9.91
CA LYS A 34 1.15 -4.42 -9.98
C LYS A 34 1.92 -3.88 -11.18
N GLU A 35 1.28 -3.83 -12.32
CA GLU A 35 1.85 -3.25 -13.54
C GLU A 35 2.18 -1.77 -13.36
N ARG A 36 1.25 -1.01 -12.78
CA ARG A 36 1.47 0.41 -12.44
C ARG A 36 2.62 0.58 -11.46
N ALA A 37 2.73 -0.29 -10.47
CA ALA A 37 3.85 -0.27 -9.53
C ALA A 37 5.20 -0.50 -10.23
N ARG A 38 5.25 -1.43 -11.17
CA ARG A 38 6.47 -1.68 -11.98
C ARG A 38 6.85 -0.47 -12.81
N ASP A 39 5.87 0.16 -13.45
CA ASP A 39 6.10 1.35 -14.27
C ASP A 39 6.62 2.52 -13.43
N GLN A 40 6.05 2.75 -12.28
CA GLN A 40 6.50 3.80 -11.37
C GLN A 40 7.89 3.53 -10.79
N ARG A 41 8.25 2.27 -10.58
CA ARG A 41 9.61 1.90 -10.16
C ARG A 41 10.65 2.19 -11.25
N ARG A 42 10.29 2.00 -12.51
CA ARG A 42 11.16 2.30 -13.65
C ARG A 42 11.29 3.79 -13.93
N ASN A 43 10.21 4.52 -13.68
CA ASN A 43 10.11 5.95 -13.97
C ASN A 43 9.66 6.73 -12.72
N PRO A 44 10.50 6.78 -11.66
CA PRO A 44 10.12 7.48 -10.45
C PRO A 44 10.08 8.98 -10.68
N THR A 45 9.20 9.67 -9.94
CA THR A 45 9.24 11.13 -9.86
C THR A 45 10.51 11.59 -9.13
N PRO A 46 10.95 12.85 -9.31
CA PRO A 46 12.09 13.37 -8.56
C PRO A 46 11.96 13.24 -7.05
N ALA A 47 10.76 13.46 -6.52
CA ALA A 47 10.48 13.31 -5.09
C ALA A 47 10.61 11.85 -4.65
N GLN A 48 10.03 10.93 -5.41
CA GLN A 48 10.15 9.49 -5.14
C GLN A 48 11.61 9.03 -5.15
N ALA A 49 12.38 9.47 -6.15
CA ALA A 49 13.79 9.11 -6.26
C ALA A 49 14.62 9.67 -5.10
N ALA A 50 14.39 10.93 -4.72
CA ALA A 50 15.11 11.57 -3.62
C ALA A 50 14.83 10.88 -2.29
N LEU A 51 13.58 10.56 -2.02
CA LEU A 51 13.21 9.89 -0.78
C LEU A 51 13.69 8.44 -0.74
N TRP A 52 13.66 7.74 -1.86
CA TRP A 52 14.15 6.37 -1.94
C TRP A 52 15.64 6.23 -1.63
N VAL A 53 16.44 7.18 -2.05
CA VAL A 53 17.88 7.21 -1.70
C VAL A 53 18.09 7.18 -0.19
N GLN A 54 17.22 7.82 0.56
CA GLN A 54 17.29 7.90 2.02
C GLN A 54 16.67 6.68 2.73
N LEU A 55 15.68 6.05 2.13
CA LEU A 55 14.95 4.93 2.72
C LEU A 55 15.54 3.57 2.36
N SER A 56 16.20 3.46 1.20
CA SER A 56 16.77 2.20 0.73
C SER A 56 17.89 1.69 1.62
N GLY A 57 18.11 0.38 1.62
CA GLY A 57 19.20 -0.22 2.35
C GLY A 57 19.07 -0.16 3.87
N SER A 58 17.86 -0.03 4.39
CA SER A 58 17.58 0.06 5.83
C SER A 58 18.29 1.21 6.53
N LYS A 59 18.56 2.29 5.82
CA LYS A 59 19.28 3.46 6.33
C LYS A 59 18.52 4.21 7.41
N LEU A 60 17.21 4.21 7.34
CA LEU A 60 16.36 4.94 8.28
C LEU A 60 15.87 3.99 9.38
N GLY A 61 16.39 4.16 10.58
CA GLY A 61 15.98 3.37 11.74
C GLY A 61 16.27 1.87 11.66
N GLY A 62 17.07 1.42 10.71
CA GLY A 62 17.40 0.01 10.52
C GLY A 62 16.24 -0.85 10.00
N VAL A 63 15.16 -0.25 9.55
CA VAL A 63 13.98 -0.96 9.03
C VAL A 63 13.96 -0.96 7.50
N LYS A 64 13.44 -2.05 6.94
CA LYS A 64 13.35 -2.19 5.49
C LYS A 64 12.11 -1.49 4.95
N PHE A 65 12.34 -0.56 4.03
CA PHE A 65 11.30 0.04 3.21
C PHE A 65 11.26 -0.58 1.81
N THR A 66 10.07 -0.72 1.28
CA THR A 66 9.83 -1.17 -0.10
C THR A 66 9.13 -0.08 -0.87
N ARG A 67 9.59 0.22 -2.07
CA ARG A 67 8.97 1.25 -2.92
C ARG A 67 7.88 0.66 -3.79
N GLN A 68 6.90 1.51 -4.13
CA GLN A 68 5.80 1.17 -5.03
C GLN A 68 5.13 -0.15 -4.63
N PHE A 69 4.55 -0.14 -3.46
CA PHE A 69 3.98 -1.31 -2.82
C PHE A 69 2.46 -1.32 -2.98
N VAL A 70 1.92 -2.43 -3.47
CA VAL A 70 0.47 -2.61 -3.55
C VAL A 70 -0.03 -3.11 -2.20
N LEU A 71 -0.79 -2.28 -1.52
CA LEU A 71 -1.35 -2.55 -0.20
C LEU A 71 -2.87 -2.57 -0.29
N GLY A 72 -3.44 -3.77 -0.36
CA GLY A 72 -4.86 -3.92 -0.62
C GLY A 72 -5.26 -3.35 -1.98
N SER A 73 -6.15 -2.38 -2.00
CA SER A 73 -6.59 -1.67 -3.20
C SER A 73 -5.81 -0.39 -3.48
N ALA A 74 -4.78 -0.11 -2.71
CA ALA A 74 -3.99 1.11 -2.81
C ALA A 74 -2.57 0.82 -3.25
N LEU A 75 -2.04 1.68 -4.11
CA LEU A 75 -0.62 1.72 -4.43
C LEU A 75 0.02 2.82 -3.60
N VAL A 76 0.94 2.44 -2.71
CA VAL A 76 1.66 3.37 -1.85
C VAL A 76 3.08 3.57 -2.37
N ASP A 77 3.62 4.77 -2.17
CA ASP A 77 4.96 5.09 -2.67
C ASP A 77 6.04 4.29 -1.96
N PHE A 78 5.95 4.19 -0.64
CA PHE A 78 6.83 3.39 0.18
C PHE A 78 6.06 2.69 1.29
N ALA A 79 6.49 1.52 1.66
CA ALA A 79 5.92 0.79 2.78
C ALA A 79 7.00 0.17 3.65
N CYS A 80 6.75 0.16 4.95
CA CYS A 80 7.54 -0.58 5.92
C CYS A 80 6.66 -1.65 6.56
N PRO A 81 6.62 -2.87 6.00
CA PRO A 81 5.72 -3.91 6.49
C PRO A 81 5.95 -4.30 7.94
N SER A 82 7.20 -4.31 8.40
CA SER A 82 7.54 -4.67 9.78
C SER A 82 6.98 -3.69 10.82
N ARG A 83 6.69 -2.46 10.41
CA ARG A 83 6.17 -1.39 11.27
C ARG A 83 4.76 -0.93 10.91
N TRP A 84 4.16 -1.52 9.88
CA TRP A 84 2.82 -1.15 9.41
C TRP A 84 2.72 0.33 9.04
N ILE A 85 3.73 0.82 8.36
CA ILE A 85 3.82 2.20 7.90
C ILE A 85 3.69 2.24 6.39
N ALA A 86 2.87 3.16 5.88
CA ALA A 86 2.80 3.53 4.48
C ALA A 86 3.16 4.99 4.32
N VAL A 87 4.05 5.29 3.40
CA VAL A 87 4.46 6.66 3.06
C VAL A 87 3.93 6.99 1.68
N LEU A 88 3.22 8.09 1.58
CA LEU A 88 2.60 8.57 0.35
C LEU A 88 3.07 9.97 0.06
N ILE A 89 3.35 10.25 -1.21
CA ILE A 89 3.71 11.56 -1.70
C ILE A 89 2.55 12.08 -2.55
N SER A 90 1.97 13.21 -2.16
CA SER A 90 0.93 13.87 -2.92
C SER A 90 1.58 14.81 -3.95
N PRO A 91 1.34 14.60 -5.25
CA PRO A 91 1.81 15.52 -6.27
C PRO A 91 1.10 16.86 -6.19
N GLU A 92 1.69 17.88 -6.79
CA GLU A 92 1.05 19.17 -6.94
C GLU A 92 -0.29 19.01 -7.71
N GLY A 93 -1.33 19.67 -7.21
CA GLY A 93 -2.67 19.54 -7.81
C GLY A 93 -3.44 18.27 -7.45
N ALA A 94 -2.94 17.45 -6.52
CA ALA A 94 -3.66 16.27 -6.06
C ALA A 94 -4.99 16.64 -5.39
N ASN A 95 -5.99 15.78 -5.56
CA ASN A 95 -7.28 15.95 -4.93
C ASN A 95 -7.23 15.51 -3.46
N ALA A 96 -7.33 16.47 -2.54
CA ALA A 96 -7.25 16.22 -1.11
C ALA A 96 -8.35 15.29 -0.60
N GLU A 97 -9.54 15.31 -1.18
CA GLU A 97 -10.64 14.42 -0.79
C GLU A 97 -10.37 12.97 -1.17
N VAL A 98 -9.83 12.74 -2.36
CA VAL A 98 -9.42 11.41 -2.81
C VAL A 98 -8.29 10.88 -1.96
N ASP A 99 -7.31 11.71 -1.65
CA ASP A 99 -6.20 11.35 -0.77
C ASP A 99 -6.68 10.98 0.63
N ALA A 100 -7.60 11.75 1.20
CA ALA A 100 -8.18 11.48 2.52
C ALA A 100 -8.95 10.15 2.56
N LEU A 101 -9.68 9.82 1.49
CA LEU A 101 -10.38 8.54 1.39
C LEU A 101 -9.41 7.35 1.31
N GLN A 102 -8.32 7.50 0.57
CA GLN A 102 -7.27 6.49 0.49
C GLN A 102 -6.61 6.28 1.86
N ASP A 103 -6.26 7.37 2.53
CA ASP A 103 -5.65 7.32 3.85
C ASP A 103 -6.58 6.66 4.88
N LYS A 104 -7.87 6.98 4.82
CA LYS A 104 -8.87 6.37 5.68
C LYS A 104 -8.97 4.86 5.48
N LYS A 105 -8.97 4.38 4.26
CA LYS A 105 -8.98 2.94 3.96
C LYS A 105 -7.79 2.22 4.56
N LEU A 106 -6.62 2.84 4.51
CA LEU A 106 -5.40 2.29 5.10
C LEU A 106 -5.43 2.32 6.63
N THR A 107 -5.84 3.43 7.22
CA THR A 107 -5.92 3.55 8.67
C THR A 107 -6.98 2.65 9.29
N ASP A 108 -8.09 2.42 8.61
CA ASP A 108 -9.17 1.53 9.07
C ASP A 108 -8.71 0.07 9.23
N VAL A 109 -7.67 -0.33 8.51
CA VAL A 109 -7.07 -1.68 8.62
C VAL A 109 -5.81 -1.71 9.47
N GLY A 110 -5.49 -0.63 10.16
CA GLY A 110 -4.38 -0.57 11.11
C GLY A 110 -3.05 -0.10 10.54
N VAL A 111 -3.02 0.35 9.28
CA VAL A 111 -1.81 0.91 8.68
C VAL A 111 -1.61 2.35 9.15
N ARG A 112 -0.39 2.68 9.54
CA ARG A 112 -0.02 4.05 9.87
C ARG A 112 0.39 4.78 8.61
N VAL A 113 -0.35 5.81 8.24
CA VAL A 113 -0.17 6.55 6.99
C VAL A 113 0.58 7.85 7.25
N LEU A 114 1.65 8.07 6.51
CA LEU A 114 2.36 9.34 6.45
C LEU A 114 2.24 9.89 5.03
N ARG A 115 1.64 11.06 4.90
CA ARG A 115 1.46 11.72 3.62
C ARG A 115 2.22 13.03 3.60
N PHE A 116 3.03 13.23 2.57
CA PHE A 116 3.84 14.43 2.37
C PHE A 116 3.52 15.06 1.02
N ALA A 117 3.57 16.38 0.95
CA ALA A 117 3.52 17.07 -0.32
C ALA A 117 4.83 16.85 -1.08
N GLU A 118 4.75 16.75 -2.40
CA GLU A 118 5.91 16.58 -3.26
C GLU A 118 6.94 17.72 -3.06
N ALA A 119 6.44 18.96 -2.93
CA ALA A 119 7.29 20.12 -2.66
C ALA A 119 8.07 19.98 -1.35
N ASP A 120 7.45 19.45 -0.29
CA ASP A 120 8.12 19.27 1.00
C ASP A 120 9.24 18.23 0.90
N VAL A 121 9.04 17.17 0.12
CA VAL A 121 10.08 16.16 -0.11
C VAL A 121 11.27 16.74 -0.86
N LEU A 122 11.02 17.60 -1.84
CA LEU A 122 12.08 18.20 -2.66
C LEU A 122 12.80 19.36 -1.95
N GLU A 123 12.08 20.15 -1.17
CA GLU A 123 12.62 21.37 -0.55
C GLU A 123 13.13 21.14 0.88
N ASP A 124 12.50 20.24 1.62
CA ASP A 124 12.83 19.97 3.04
C ASP A 124 12.75 18.49 3.36
N ILE A 125 13.60 17.73 2.71
CA ILE A 125 13.66 16.27 2.92
C ILE A 125 14.04 15.91 4.36
N SER A 126 14.78 16.76 5.05
CA SER A 126 15.18 16.50 6.44
C SER A 126 13.97 16.43 7.38
N SER A 127 13.00 17.33 7.23
CA SER A 127 11.76 17.28 8.00
C SER A 127 10.93 16.05 7.69
N VAL A 128 10.87 15.64 6.42
CA VAL A 128 10.19 14.42 5.99
C VAL A 128 10.82 13.18 6.61
N LEU A 129 12.14 13.09 6.56
CA LEU A 129 12.89 11.97 7.17
C LEU A 129 12.73 11.91 8.68
N LYS A 130 12.71 13.05 9.34
CA LYS A 130 12.46 13.13 10.77
C LYS A 130 11.08 12.61 11.13
N ALA A 131 10.05 13.03 10.40
CA ALA A 131 8.68 12.56 10.62
C ALA A 131 8.57 11.04 10.43
N ILE A 132 9.20 10.50 9.41
CA ILE A 132 9.23 9.04 9.16
C ILE A 132 9.98 8.32 10.28
N SER A 133 11.13 8.83 10.68
CA SER A 133 11.93 8.26 11.76
C SER A 133 11.19 8.26 13.10
N ASP A 134 10.51 9.34 13.43
CA ASP A 134 9.70 9.44 14.64
C ASP A 134 8.59 8.40 14.64
N GLU A 135 7.94 8.18 13.51
CA GLU A 135 6.90 7.17 13.37
C GLU A 135 7.44 5.75 13.44
N VAL A 136 8.59 5.48 12.83
CA VAL A 136 9.29 4.18 12.93
C VAL A 136 9.62 3.83 14.37
N ASN A 137 10.06 4.81 15.13
CA ASN A 137 10.46 4.62 16.54
C ASN A 137 9.29 4.63 17.51
N ARG A 138 8.09 5.02 17.07
CA ARG A 138 6.91 5.02 17.92
C ARG A 138 6.50 3.58 18.25
N PRO A 139 6.24 3.26 19.53
CA PRO A 139 5.70 1.95 19.90
C PRO A 139 4.36 1.70 19.21
N PHE A 140 4.18 0.49 18.68
CA PHE A 140 2.90 0.10 18.12
C PHE A 140 2.60 -1.37 18.43
N ASP A 141 1.32 -1.70 18.51
CA ASP A 141 0.88 -3.07 18.78
C ASP A 141 0.84 -3.89 17.49
N LYS A 142 1.93 -4.56 17.22
CA LYS A 142 2.09 -5.46 16.07
C LYS A 142 1.06 -6.60 16.05
N ARG A 143 0.64 -7.05 17.21
CA ARG A 143 -0.29 -8.18 17.36
C ARG A 143 -1.69 -7.79 16.92
N THR A 144 -2.17 -6.64 17.34
CA THR A 144 -3.46 -6.08 16.93
C THR A 144 -3.46 -5.74 15.44
N ALA A 145 -2.40 -5.12 14.93
CA ALA A 145 -2.25 -4.81 13.53
C ALA A 145 -2.31 -6.08 12.66
N ARG A 146 -1.60 -7.12 13.04
CA ARG A 146 -1.60 -8.42 12.35
C ARG A 146 -2.98 -9.08 12.29
N ARG A 147 -3.76 -8.94 13.36
CA ARG A 147 -5.13 -9.49 13.42
C ARG A 147 -6.03 -8.81 12.40
N ASN A 148 -5.87 -7.52 12.18
CA ASN A 148 -6.75 -6.72 11.33
C ASN A 148 -6.39 -6.80 9.84
N ALA A 149 -5.13 -7.01 9.50
CA ALA A 149 -4.67 -6.91 8.11
C ALA A 149 -3.50 -7.85 7.75
N GLY A 150 -3.31 -8.94 8.48
CA GLY A 150 -2.18 -9.85 8.27
C GLY A 150 -2.04 -10.41 6.85
N GLN A 151 -3.13 -10.48 6.10
CA GLN A 151 -3.12 -10.96 4.74
C GLN A 151 -2.66 -9.92 3.71
N LEU A 152 -2.74 -8.64 4.03
CA LEU A 152 -2.45 -7.57 3.07
C LEU A 152 -0.96 -7.44 2.76
N PHE A 153 -0.13 -7.55 3.78
CA PHE A 153 1.31 -7.51 3.61
C PHE A 153 1.89 -8.86 3.16
N ALA A 154 1.27 -9.96 3.52
CA ALA A 154 1.72 -11.29 3.12
C ALA A 154 1.62 -11.52 1.60
N GLN A 155 0.54 -11.06 0.98
CA GLN A 155 0.37 -11.18 -0.47
C GLN A 155 1.41 -10.39 -1.27
N ALA A 156 1.92 -9.32 -0.71
CA ALA A 156 2.88 -8.48 -1.41
C ALA A 156 4.32 -8.98 -1.25
N GLU A 157 4.63 -9.74 -0.21
CA GLU A 157 5.95 -10.36 -0.05
C GLU A 157 6.18 -11.48 -1.07
N ASP A 158 5.13 -12.20 -1.42
CA ASP A 158 5.21 -13.27 -2.42
C ASP A 158 5.43 -12.73 -3.84
N ASP A 159 5.02 -11.50 -4.12
CA ASP A 159 5.18 -10.87 -5.44
C ASP A 159 6.57 -10.23 -5.66
N ILE A 160 7.38 -10.12 -4.62
CA ILE A 160 8.71 -9.50 -4.69
C ILE A 160 9.82 -10.52 -4.96
N ARG A 161 9.49 -11.78 -4.87
CA ARG A 161 10.44 -12.88 -5.14
C ARG A 161 10.59 -13.21 -6.60
#